data_f640791d356d24805062ee04a79164a4
#
_entry.id   f640791d356d24805062ee04a79164a4
#
_cell.length_a   1.000
_cell.length_b   1.000
_cell.length_c   1.000
_cell.angle_alpha   90.00
_cell.angle_beta   90.00
_cell.angle_gamma   90.00
#
_symmetry.space_group_name_H-M   'P 1'
#
loop_
_entity.id
_entity.type
_entity.pdbx_description
1 polymer ?
#
loop_
_entity_poly.entity_id
_entity_poly.type
_entity_poly.pdbx_seq_one_letter_code
_entity_poly.pdbx_strand_id
1 'polypeptide(L)'
;MKRIAIGVAAVIAGLGVGGAGAWGVSHYLPQFAGGAAHGKAATKVETTFVPAGEILAPLVFADGRLSGYVTFECQLEVPKDKSEEVGAKLPLLLNAINLRTYRSPLASGPDGLVPGLDAFRKVVMEAALEVYGKGVVRSVAVTRASPA
;
A
#
# COMPACT_ATOMS: atom_id res chain seq x y z
N MET A 1 11.03 41.56 -45.04
CA MET A 1 9.63 41.65 -44.68
C MET A 1 8.78 40.44 -45.12
N LYS A 2 9.04 39.73 -46.21
CA LYS A 2 8.28 38.55 -46.64
C LYS A 2 8.37 37.33 -45.69
N ARG A 3 9.48 37.15 -45.01
CA ARG A 3 9.68 35.98 -44.13
C ARG A 3 8.92 36.07 -42.78
N ILE A 4 8.63 37.26 -42.32
CA ILE A 4 7.86 37.48 -41.09
C ILE A 4 6.36 37.23 -41.32
N ALA A 5 5.87 37.59 -42.50
CA ALA A 5 4.46 37.38 -42.85
C ALA A 5 4.08 35.89 -42.91
N ILE A 6 5.02 35.02 -43.38
CA ILE A 6 4.80 33.58 -43.47
C ILE A 6 4.73 32.96 -42.07
N GLY A 7 5.57 33.41 -41.12
CA GLY A 7 5.55 32.92 -39.75
C GLY A 7 4.25 33.25 -39.00
N VAL A 8 3.71 34.43 -39.21
CA VAL A 8 2.46 34.85 -38.58
C VAL A 8 1.26 34.07 -39.14
N ALA A 9 1.24 33.83 -40.44
CA ALA A 9 0.18 33.04 -41.09
C ALA A 9 0.16 31.58 -40.56
N ALA A 10 1.35 30.98 -40.35
CA ALA A 10 1.44 29.61 -39.82
C ALA A 10 0.92 29.49 -38.38
N VAL A 11 1.16 30.51 -37.52
CA VAL A 11 0.67 30.53 -36.13
C VAL A 11 -0.86 30.67 -36.11
N ILE A 12 -1.43 31.50 -36.95
CA ILE A 12 -2.89 31.68 -37.02
C ILE A 12 -3.57 30.39 -37.50
N ALA A 13 -2.97 29.70 -38.46
CA ALA A 13 -3.50 28.41 -38.98
C ALA A 13 -3.44 27.30 -37.90
N GLY A 14 -2.36 27.27 -37.08
CA GLY A 14 -2.21 26.34 -36.00
C GLY A 14 -3.26 26.52 -34.88
N LEU A 15 -3.51 27.74 -34.48
CA LEU A 15 -4.52 28.06 -33.49
C LEU A 15 -5.95 27.78 -33.97
N GLY A 16 -6.23 28.02 -35.24
CA GLY A 16 -7.55 27.75 -35.84
C GLY A 16 -7.90 26.27 -35.87
N VAL A 17 -6.96 25.40 -36.24
CA VAL A 17 -7.17 23.96 -36.27
C VAL A 17 -7.29 23.37 -34.87
N GLY A 18 -6.47 23.83 -33.91
CA GLY A 18 -6.55 23.38 -32.50
C GLY A 18 -7.88 23.79 -31.84
N GLY A 19 -8.32 25.01 -32.06
CA GLY A 19 -9.59 25.50 -31.52
C GLY A 19 -10.82 24.79 -32.10
N ALA A 20 -10.86 24.59 -33.40
CA ALA A 20 -11.97 23.88 -34.04
C ALA A 20 -12.04 22.40 -33.63
N GLY A 21 -10.90 21.72 -33.46
CA GLY A 21 -10.85 20.35 -33.00
C GLY A 21 -11.38 20.18 -31.58
N ALA A 22 -10.99 21.06 -30.66
CA ALA A 22 -11.47 21.02 -29.28
C ALA A 22 -12.96 21.30 -29.17
N TRP A 23 -13.48 22.24 -29.98
CA TRP A 23 -14.90 22.56 -30.00
C TRP A 23 -15.74 21.45 -30.62
N GLY A 24 -15.24 20.80 -31.68
CA GLY A 24 -15.91 19.66 -32.34
C GLY A 24 -16.06 18.47 -31.41
N VAL A 25 -15.02 18.11 -30.66
CA VAL A 25 -15.06 17.00 -29.69
C VAL A 25 -16.11 17.22 -28.60
N SER A 26 -16.19 18.42 -28.05
CA SER A 26 -17.17 18.72 -27.00
C SER A 26 -18.63 18.74 -27.48
N HIS A 27 -18.86 19.04 -28.77
CA HIS A 27 -20.22 19.16 -29.30
C HIS A 27 -20.76 17.86 -29.94
N TYR A 28 -19.86 17.07 -30.59
CA TYR A 28 -20.29 15.90 -31.34
C TYR A 28 -20.06 14.57 -30.60
N LEU A 29 -19.26 14.55 -29.52
CA LEU A 29 -19.01 13.36 -28.71
C LEU A 29 -19.23 13.62 -27.22
N PRO A 30 -20.41 14.02 -26.78
CA PRO A 30 -20.68 14.29 -25.36
C PRO A 30 -20.52 13.03 -24.50
N GLN A 31 -20.61 11.82 -25.09
CA GLN A 31 -20.47 10.56 -24.39
C GLN A 31 -19.02 10.21 -24.02
N PHE A 32 -18.03 10.76 -24.74
CA PHE A 32 -16.62 10.54 -24.43
C PHE A 32 -16.03 11.61 -23.48
N ALA A 33 -16.69 12.77 -23.35
CA ALA A 33 -16.31 13.81 -22.40
C ALA A 33 -16.80 13.52 -20.96
N GLY A 34 -17.70 12.56 -20.80
CA GLY A 34 -18.25 12.14 -19.50
C GLY A 34 -17.35 11.18 -18.70
N GLY A 35 -16.18 10.85 -19.19
CA GLY A 35 -15.23 9.95 -18.52
C GLY A 35 -14.31 10.60 -17.49
N ALA A 36 -14.39 11.92 -17.29
CA ALA A 36 -13.87 12.52 -16.09
C ALA A 36 -14.89 12.26 -14.95
N ALA A 37 -14.95 11.00 -14.50
CA ALA A 37 -15.49 10.75 -13.18
C ALA A 37 -14.78 11.74 -12.26
N HIS A 38 -15.55 12.68 -11.70
CA HIS A 38 -15.20 13.33 -10.46
C HIS A 38 -15.15 12.19 -9.44
N GLY A 39 -14.07 11.41 -9.47
CA GLY A 39 -13.67 10.63 -8.33
C GLY A 39 -13.69 11.65 -7.21
N LYS A 40 -14.62 11.50 -6.26
CA LYS A 40 -14.55 12.15 -4.96
C LYS A 40 -13.07 12.15 -4.65
N ALA A 41 -12.48 13.33 -4.54
CA ALA A 41 -11.10 13.47 -4.10
C ALA A 41 -11.07 12.73 -2.77
N ALA A 42 -10.54 11.52 -2.78
CA ALA A 42 -10.39 10.75 -1.56
C ALA A 42 -9.52 11.65 -0.69
N THR A 43 -10.09 12.17 0.38
CA THR A 43 -9.38 13.03 1.33
C THR A 43 -8.13 12.23 1.67
N LYS A 44 -6.97 12.73 1.24
CA LYS A 44 -5.70 12.02 1.39
C LYS A 44 -5.41 12.00 2.89
N VAL A 45 -5.85 10.91 3.54
CA VAL A 45 -5.63 10.74 4.97
C VAL A 45 -4.13 10.67 5.16
N GLU A 46 -3.57 11.62 5.90
CA GLU A 46 -2.15 11.59 6.27
C GLU A 46 -1.87 10.33 7.08
N THR A 47 -0.87 9.56 6.66
CA THR A 47 -0.42 8.35 7.35
C THR A 47 0.94 8.56 7.98
N THR A 48 1.24 7.76 8.98
CA THR A 48 2.55 7.66 9.63
C THR A 48 2.86 6.20 9.91
N PHE A 49 4.12 5.90 10.24
CA PHE A 49 4.55 4.57 10.59
C PHE A 49 4.78 4.45 12.10
N VAL A 50 4.19 3.42 12.71
CA VAL A 50 4.38 3.05 14.11
C VAL A 50 5.22 1.77 14.14
N PRO A 51 6.42 1.79 14.76
CA PRO A 51 7.25 0.59 14.88
C PRO A 51 6.59 -0.43 15.81
N ALA A 52 6.43 -1.66 15.33
CA ALA A 52 5.93 -2.76 16.15
C ALA A 52 7.04 -3.45 16.96
N GLY A 53 8.30 -3.13 16.70
CA GLY A 53 9.45 -3.74 17.35
C GLY A 53 9.86 -5.09 16.74
N GLU A 54 10.62 -5.86 17.50
CA GLU A 54 11.09 -7.18 17.11
C GLU A 54 10.07 -8.26 17.49
N ILE A 55 9.79 -9.16 16.54
CA ILE A 55 8.84 -10.25 16.72
C ILE A 55 9.56 -11.56 16.37
N LEU A 56 9.79 -12.38 17.38
CA LEU A 56 10.32 -13.73 17.19
C LEU A 56 9.19 -14.67 16.76
N ALA A 57 9.34 -15.32 15.61
CA ALA A 57 8.35 -16.23 15.08
C ALA A 57 8.95 -17.59 14.69
N PRO A 58 8.24 -18.69 14.91
CA PRO A 58 8.67 -20.00 14.46
C PRO A 58 8.49 -20.15 12.95
N LEU A 59 9.45 -20.73 12.27
CA LEU A 59 9.32 -21.15 10.88
C LEU A 59 8.70 -22.56 10.85
N VAL A 60 7.40 -22.60 10.70
CA VAL A 60 6.61 -23.84 10.67
C VAL A 60 6.19 -24.13 9.24
N PHE A 61 6.36 -25.37 8.81
CA PHE A 61 5.84 -25.87 7.54
C PHE A 61 4.31 -26.08 7.60
N ALA A 62 3.69 -26.25 6.43
CA ALA A 62 2.26 -26.53 6.33
C ALA A 62 1.85 -27.86 7.01
N ASP A 63 2.79 -28.80 7.14
CA ASP A 63 2.62 -30.08 7.84
C ASP A 63 2.86 -29.99 9.38
N GLY A 64 3.16 -28.79 9.89
CA GLY A 64 3.37 -28.53 11.31
C GLY A 64 4.81 -28.75 11.79
N ARG A 65 5.75 -29.17 10.93
CA ARG A 65 7.16 -29.33 11.32
C ARG A 65 7.81 -27.97 11.53
N LEU A 66 8.59 -27.85 12.59
CA LEU A 66 9.41 -26.69 12.88
C LEU A 66 10.73 -26.79 12.11
N SER A 67 11.09 -25.76 11.35
CA SER A 67 12.37 -25.61 10.67
C SER A 67 13.37 -24.76 11.46
N GLY A 68 12.90 -23.72 12.15
CA GLY A 68 13.75 -22.81 12.90
C GLY A 68 12.95 -21.65 13.45
N TYR A 69 13.65 -20.58 13.81
CA TYR A 69 13.06 -19.33 14.27
C TYR A 69 13.61 -18.16 13.47
N VAL A 70 12.81 -17.12 13.35
CA VAL A 70 13.17 -15.87 12.66
C VAL A 70 12.72 -14.69 13.49
N THR A 71 13.54 -13.64 13.53
CA THR A 71 13.19 -12.35 14.10
C THR A 71 12.77 -11.42 12.99
N PHE A 72 11.52 -10.94 13.03
CA PHE A 72 10.99 -9.93 12.15
C PHE A 72 11.00 -8.57 12.82
N GLU A 73 11.37 -7.54 12.08
CA GLU A 73 11.06 -6.15 12.42
C GLU A 73 10.01 -5.64 11.45
N CYS A 74 8.98 -4.99 11.95
CA CYS A 74 7.96 -4.42 11.10
C CYS A 74 7.44 -3.06 11.62
N GLN A 75 6.86 -2.31 10.71
CA GLN A 75 6.22 -1.03 10.96
C GLN A 75 4.79 -1.07 10.44
N LEU A 76 3.89 -0.45 11.17
CA LEU A 76 2.47 -0.36 10.86
C LEU A 76 2.17 1.01 10.24
N GLU A 77 1.65 1.04 9.03
CA GLU A 77 1.14 2.26 8.43
C GLU A 77 -0.26 2.53 8.97
N VAL A 78 -0.42 3.67 9.65
CA VAL A 78 -1.66 4.07 10.30
C VAL A 78 -2.01 5.52 9.99
N PRO A 79 -3.29 5.94 10.05
CA PRO A 79 -3.65 7.35 10.05
C PRO A 79 -2.94 8.08 11.19
N LYS A 80 -2.45 9.28 10.91
CA LYS A 80 -1.63 10.06 11.85
C LYS A 80 -2.35 10.34 13.17
N ASP A 81 -3.65 10.56 13.10
CA ASP A 81 -4.54 10.77 14.26
C ASP A 81 -4.76 9.51 15.10
N LYS A 82 -4.41 8.32 14.58
CA LYS A 82 -4.53 7.03 15.28
C LYS A 82 -3.20 6.49 15.83
N SER A 83 -2.09 7.13 15.54
CA SER A 83 -0.75 6.63 15.89
C SER A 83 -0.56 6.44 17.40
N GLU A 84 -1.08 7.33 18.21
CA GLU A 84 -0.99 7.25 19.68
C GLU A 84 -1.82 6.08 20.23
N GLU A 85 -3.06 5.92 19.75
CA GLU A 85 -3.93 4.80 20.12
C GLU A 85 -3.29 3.45 19.75
N VAL A 86 -2.72 3.37 18.56
CA VAL A 86 -2.03 2.15 18.07
C VAL A 86 -0.81 1.86 18.94
N GLY A 87 0.00 2.85 19.28
CA GLY A 87 1.15 2.71 20.17
C GLY A 87 0.76 2.22 21.57
N ALA A 88 -0.29 2.78 22.14
CA ALA A 88 -0.77 2.39 23.48
C ALA A 88 -1.26 0.94 23.56
N LYS A 89 -1.83 0.40 22.48
CA LYS A 89 -2.34 -0.98 22.41
C LYS A 89 -1.35 -1.97 21.77
N LEU A 90 -0.13 -1.54 21.50
CA LEU A 90 0.90 -2.37 20.85
C LEU A 90 1.17 -3.70 21.56
N PRO A 91 1.21 -3.78 22.92
CA PRO A 91 1.36 -5.06 23.60
C PRO A 91 0.26 -6.08 23.29
N LEU A 92 -0.98 -5.63 23.06
CA LEU A 92 -2.09 -6.50 22.69
C LEU A 92 -1.90 -7.03 21.26
N LEU A 93 -1.43 -6.18 20.35
CA LEU A 93 -1.09 -6.59 19.00
C LEU A 93 0.01 -7.64 18.99
N LEU A 94 1.10 -7.42 19.72
CA LEU A 94 2.22 -8.36 19.80
C LEU A 94 1.77 -9.72 20.35
N ASN A 95 0.92 -9.73 21.38
CA ASN A 95 0.33 -10.97 21.89
C ASN A 95 -0.52 -11.68 20.81
N ALA A 96 -1.36 -10.95 20.08
CA ALA A 96 -2.19 -11.52 19.04
C ALA A 96 -1.35 -12.06 17.86
N ILE A 97 -0.26 -11.39 17.51
CA ILE A 97 0.71 -11.86 16.48
C ILE A 97 1.36 -13.17 16.98
N ASN A 98 1.89 -13.19 18.19
CA ASN A 98 2.55 -14.37 18.74
C ASN A 98 1.62 -15.59 18.70
N LEU A 99 0.39 -15.47 19.16
CA LEU A 99 -0.58 -16.57 19.14
C LEU A 99 -0.88 -17.10 17.71
N ARG A 100 -0.80 -16.23 16.70
CA ARG A 100 -1.04 -16.59 15.31
C ARG A 100 0.16 -17.20 14.61
N THR A 101 1.37 -16.72 14.90
CA THR A 101 2.61 -17.23 14.27
C THR A 101 2.81 -18.73 14.52
N TYR A 102 2.46 -19.23 15.70
CA TYR A 102 2.51 -20.66 16.02
C TYR A 102 1.50 -21.53 15.26
N ARG A 103 0.50 -20.92 14.64
CA ARG A 103 -0.55 -21.61 13.88
C ARG A 103 -0.45 -21.37 12.37
N SER A 104 0.47 -20.51 11.96
CA SER A 104 0.61 -20.09 10.56
C SER A 104 1.89 -20.68 9.95
N PRO A 105 1.82 -21.29 8.77
CA PRO A 105 3.02 -21.78 8.09
C PRO A 105 3.82 -20.58 7.57
N LEU A 106 4.91 -20.27 8.24
CA LEU A 106 5.82 -19.18 7.89
C LEU A 106 7.11 -19.67 7.20
N ALA A 107 7.35 -20.98 7.19
CA ALA A 107 8.49 -21.57 6.49
C ALA A 107 8.25 -21.62 4.98
N SER A 108 9.21 -21.17 4.21
CA SER A 108 9.21 -21.18 2.74
C SER A 108 10.50 -21.80 2.21
N GLY A 109 10.48 -22.21 0.95
CA GLY A 109 11.61 -22.88 0.31
C GLY A 109 11.71 -24.37 0.70
N PRO A 110 12.59 -25.12 0.02
CA PRO A 110 12.72 -26.57 0.21
C PRO A 110 13.19 -26.94 1.61
N ASP A 111 14.04 -26.13 2.22
CA ASP A 111 14.61 -26.36 3.54
C ASP A 111 13.83 -25.66 4.66
N GLY A 112 12.82 -24.85 4.30
CA GLY A 112 12.01 -24.08 5.25
C GLY A 112 12.78 -23.00 6.01
N LEU A 113 13.97 -22.64 5.57
CA LEU A 113 14.81 -21.62 6.20
C LEU A 113 14.51 -20.20 5.72
N VAL A 114 13.73 -20.09 4.63
CA VAL A 114 13.30 -18.78 4.10
C VAL A 114 11.99 -18.37 4.78
N PRO A 115 11.94 -17.20 5.43
CA PRO A 115 10.70 -16.73 6.01
C PRO A 115 9.71 -16.26 4.94
N GLY A 116 8.46 -16.68 5.06
CA GLY A 116 7.36 -16.25 4.19
C GLY A 116 6.89 -14.84 4.55
N LEU A 117 7.46 -13.80 3.94
CA LEU A 117 7.16 -12.40 4.26
C LEU A 117 5.69 -12.04 4.07
N ASP A 118 5.05 -12.55 3.01
CA ASP A 118 3.64 -12.29 2.74
C ASP A 118 2.72 -13.01 3.73
N ALA A 119 3.08 -14.23 4.13
CA ALA A 119 2.38 -14.96 5.18
C ALA A 119 2.49 -14.22 6.52
N PHE A 120 3.67 -13.71 6.86
CA PHE A 120 3.87 -12.91 8.06
C PHE A 120 3.06 -11.60 8.02
N ARG A 121 3.08 -10.85 6.91
CA ARG A 121 2.24 -9.64 6.75
C ARG A 121 0.76 -9.95 6.98
N LYS A 122 0.26 -11.05 6.43
CA LYS A 122 -1.12 -11.49 6.63
C LYS A 122 -1.41 -11.74 8.11
N VAL A 123 -0.54 -12.45 8.82
CA VAL A 123 -0.66 -12.68 10.27
C VAL A 123 -0.76 -11.36 11.03
N VAL A 124 0.12 -10.40 10.74
CA VAL A 124 0.11 -9.09 11.41
C VAL A 124 -1.15 -8.31 11.09
N MET A 125 -1.61 -8.31 9.83
CA MET A 125 -2.85 -7.62 9.43
C MET A 125 -4.10 -8.22 10.09
N GLU A 126 -4.19 -9.55 10.20
CA GLU A 126 -5.29 -10.22 10.90
C GLU A 126 -5.28 -9.93 12.41
N ALA A 127 -4.10 -9.93 13.03
CA ALA A 127 -3.94 -9.53 14.43
C ALA A 127 -4.33 -8.05 14.64
N ALA A 128 -3.90 -7.17 13.75
CA ALA A 128 -4.25 -5.75 13.79
C ALA A 128 -5.76 -5.51 13.63
N LEU A 129 -6.41 -6.27 12.76
CA LEU A 129 -7.87 -6.21 12.59
C LEU A 129 -8.61 -6.60 13.87
N GLU A 130 -8.12 -7.60 14.60
CA GLU A 130 -8.72 -8.04 15.87
C GLU A 130 -8.54 -7.00 16.98
N VAL A 131 -7.35 -6.40 17.08
CA VAL A 131 -7.00 -5.49 18.19
C VAL A 131 -7.52 -4.07 17.97
N TYR A 132 -7.41 -3.57 16.75
CA TYR A 132 -7.72 -2.17 16.42
C TYR A 132 -9.01 -1.98 15.63
N GLY A 133 -9.50 -3.03 14.97
CA GLY A 133 -10.63 -2.94 14.05
C GLY A 133 -10.23 -2.59 12.60
N LYS A 134 -11.24 -2.53 11.73
CA LYS A 134 -11.03 -2.28 10.30
C LYS A 134 -10.49 -0.88 10.03
N GLY A 135 -9.51 -0.78 9.15
CA GLY A 135 -9.03 0.48 8.57
C GLY A 135 -8.09 1.30 9.46
N VAL A 136 -7.79 0.85 10.68
CA VAL A 136 -6.82 1.51 11.56
C VAL A 136 -5.40 1.23 11.08
N VAL A 137 -5.05 -0.03 10.85
CA VAL A 137 -3.78 -0.38 10.18
C VAL A 137 -4.06 -0.55 8.69
N ARG A 138 -3.37 0.24 7.85
CA ARG A 138 -3.54 0.24 6.40
C ARG A 138 -2.63 -0.76 5.72
N SER A 139 -1.39 -0.81 6.17
CA SER A 139 -0.38 -1.74 5.65
C SER A 139 0.65 -2.09 6.70
N VAL A 140 1.41 -3.14 6.42
CA VAL A 140 2.53 -3.60 7.24
C VAL A 140 3.78 -3.64 6.38
N ALA A 141 4.80 -2.88 6.79
CA ALA A 141 6.11 -2.91 6.18
C ALA A 141 7.04 -3.80 7.01
N VAL A 142 7.48 -4.92 6.46
CA VAL A 142 8.53 -5.74 7.08
C VAL A 142 9.87 -5.15 6.69
N THR A 143 10.60 -4.64 7.68
CA THR A 143 11.88 -3.93 7.47
C THR A 143 13.08 -4.84 7.60
N ARG A 144 12.94 -5.93 8.37
CA ARG A 144 13.98 -6.94 8.55
C ARG A 144 13.36 -8.31 8.79
N ALA A 145 14.05 -9.34 8.34
CA ALA A 145 13.85 -10.74 8.71
C ALA A 145 15.22 -11.41 8.84
N SER A 146 15.57 -11.82 10.04
CA SER A 146 16.90 -12.43 10.35
C SER A 146 16.69 -13.76 11.05
N PRO A 147 17.48 -14.79 10.75
CA PRO A 147 17.50 -16.01 11.54
C PRO A 147 17.77 -15.68 13.02
N ALA A 148 17.09 -16.36 13.92
CA ALA A 148 17.26 -16.21 15.37
C ALA A 148 18.16 -17.30 15.94
#